data_112c9ee9354ee968af49fa72f6470e31
#
_entry.id   112c9ee9354ee968af49fa72f6470e31
#
_cell.length_a   1.000
_cell.length_b   1.000
_cell.length_c   1.000
_cell.angle_alpha   90.00
_cell.angle_beta   90.00
_cell.angle_gamma   90.00
#
_symmetry.space_group_name_H-M   'P 1'
#
loop_
_entity.id
_entity.type
_entity.pdbx_description
1 polymer ?
#
loop_
_entity_poly.entity_id
_entity_poly.type
_entity_poly.pdbx_seq_one_letter_code
_entity_poly.pdbx_strand_id
1 'polypeptide(L)'
;MKHLLIILSLLLLSSPLFGQSSKYESVSQCVLQTMEERKLTGNKMFEMVKEECERILGRLEDKKRGVLYFGLRNGKYGWEEDGDEKKNSKYVGEVKYGIPYGQGTLTYLNGNKYVGEVKYGIPYGQGTYTFPNGDKYVGEWKDGKKHGYGTLTYLNGEKYVGEFKDGEKHGQGTETWSDGDMYEGKYKDGEKHGKGTYTWSDGTKYVGEWKDDKLWNGTRYNKDGNIEYKVVNGKIIIQ
;
A
#
# COMPACT_ATOMS: atom_id res chain seq x y z
N MET A 1 1.30 6.22 -32.33
CA MET A 1 2.13 6.49 -31.13
C MET A 1 3.29 7.45 -31.40
N LYS A 2 4.12 7.26 -32.46
CA LYS A 2 5.23 8.18 -32.79
C LYS A 2 4.76 9.62 -33.08
N HIS A 3 3.61 9.79 -33.75
CA HIS A 3 3.06 11.14 -34.06
C HIS A 3 2.55 11.87 -32.81
N LEU A 4 2.07 11.16 -31.78
CA LEU A 4 1.60 11.78 -30.54
C LEU A 4 2.78 12.29 -29.68
N LEU A 5 3.89 11.57 -29.68
CA LEU A 5 5.14 11.99 -29.02
C LEU A 5 5.76 13.22 -29.69
N ILE A 6 5.74 13.27 -31.05
CA ILE A 6 6.24 14.41 -31.80
C ILE A 6 5.34 15.64 -31.59
N ILE A 7 4.02 15.47 -31.56
CA ILE A 7 3.08 16.56 -31.27
C ILE A 7 3.26 17.07 -29.83
N LEU A 8 3.49 16.18 -28.87
CA LEU A 8 3.72 16.59 -27.48
C LEU A 8 5.06 17.32 -27.31
N SER A 9 6.12 16.86 -27.97
CA SER A 9 7.42 17.52 -27.97
C SER A 9 7.37 18.88 -28.72
N LEU A 10 6.65 18.97 -29.85
CA LEU A 10 6.44 20.22 -30.59
C LEU A 10 5.56 21.22 -29.82
N LEU A 11 4.52 20.74 -29.11
CA LEU A 11 3.67 21.57 -28.25
C LEU A 11 4.43 22.08 -27.02
N LEU A 12 5.39 21.30 -26.50
CA LEU A 12 6.28 21.72 -25.42
C LEU A 12 7.32 22.76 -25.92
N LEU A 13 7.82 22.58 -27.14
CA LEU A 13 8.80 23.50 -27.76
C LEU A 13 8.20 24.85 -28.17
N SER A 14 6.91 24.91 -28.47
CA SER A 14 6.22 26.15 -28.91
C SER A 14 5.56 26.94 -27.78
N SER A 15 5.63 26.48 -26.54
CA SER A 15 5.03 27.17 -25.41
C SER A 15 6.07 28.01 -24.64
N PRO A 16 5.66 29.15 -24.02
CA PRO A 16 6.54 30.01 -23.23
C PRO A 16 7.19 29.33 -22.02
N LEU A 17 6.90 28.05 -21.81
CA LEU A 17 7.50 27.20 -20.75
C LEU A 17 9.02 26.99 -20.95
N PHE A 18 9.54 27.08 -22.16
CA PHE A 18 10.97 26.83 -22.47
C PHE A 18 11.94 27.91 -21.97
N GLY A 19 11.44 29.07 -21.59
CA GLY A 19 12.25 30.16 -21.02
C GLY A 19 12.14 30.33 -19.50
N GLN A 20 11.40 29.47 -18.79
CA GLN A 20 11.04 29.67 -17.39
C GLN A 20 11.35 28.45 -16.49
N SER A 21 12.59 27.96 -16.54
CA SER A 21 13.05 26.94 -15.58
C SER A 21 12.97 27.42 -14.12
N SER A 22 12.90 28.72 -13.88
CA SER A 22 12.73 29.35 -12.58
C SER A 22 11.26 29.42 -12.10
N LYS A 23 10.30 29.04 -12.94
CA LYS A 23 8.85 29.11 -12.61
C LYS A 23 8.37 27.94 -11.76
N TYR A 24 9.06 26.80 -11.82
CA TYR A 24 8.67 25.60 -11.11
C TYR A 24 9.74 25.24 -10.08
N GLU A 25 9.35 25.18 -8.82
CA GLU A 25 10.24 24.81 -7.72
C GLU A 25 10.38 23.30 -7.58
N SER A 26 9.46 22.51 -8.19
CA SER A 26 9.47 21.06 -8.13
C SER A 26 8.84 20.39 -9.36
N VAL A 27 9.15 19.12 -9.59
CA VAL A 27 8.51 18.29 -10.63
C VAL A 27 7.00 18.21 -10.38
N SER A 28 6.56 18.12 -9.12
CA SER A 28 5.14 18.07 -8.77
C SER A 28 4.39 19.31 -9.24
N GLN A 29 4.95 20.50 -9.02
CA GLN A 29 4.36 21.75 -9.49
C GLN A 29 4.34 21.81 -11.02
N CYS A 30 5.43 21.41 -11.66
CA CYS A 30 5.50 21.34 -13.12
C CYS A 30 4.42 20.40 -13.68
N VAL A 31 4.28 19.20 -13.13
CA VAL A 31 3.29 18.21 -13.57
C VAL A 31 1.88 18.73 -13.40
N LEU A 32 1.52 19.16 -12.19
CA LEU A 32 0.17 19.63 -11.86
C LEU A 32 -0.22 20.83 -12.73
N GLN A 33 0.66 21.84 -12.84
CA GLN A 33 0.39 23.02 -13.64
C GLN A 33 0.31 22.69 -15.12
N THR A 34 1.17 21.82 -15.64
CA THR A 34 1.13 21.41 -17.05
C THR A 34 -0.14 20.64 -17.37
N MET A 35 -0.61 19.77 -16.47
CA MET A 35 -1.86 19.05 -16.68
C MET A 35 -3.07 19.96 -16.61
N GLU A 36 -3.10 20.90 -15.65
CA GLU A 36 -4.18 21.88 -15.49
C GLU A 36 -4.26 22.85 -16.70
N GLU A 37 -3.15 23.48 -17.07
CA GLU A 37 -3.08 24.43 -18.19
C GLU A 37 -3.48 23.79 -19.52
N ARG A 38 -3.18 22.49 -19.70
CA ARG A 38 -3.45 21.75 -20.95
C ARG A 38 -4.70 20.87 -20.88
N LYS A 39 -5.44 20.89 -19.76
CA LYS A 39 -6.64 20.04 -19.53
C LYS A 39 -6.36 18.55 -19.82
N LEU A 40 -5.17 18.08 -19.44
CA LEU A 40 -4.75 16.70 -19.63
C LEU A 40 -5.26 15.82 -18.49
N THR A 41 -5.74 14.65 -18.82
CA THR A 41 -6.29 13.69 -17.85
C THR A 41 -5.79 12.27 -18.14
N GLY A 42 -5.81 11.42 -17.10
CA GLY A 42 -5.49 10.00 -17.21
C GLY A 42 -4.05 9.65 -16.84
N ASN A 43 -3.88 8.46 -16.24
CA ASN A 43 -2.61 8.01 -15.66
C ASN A 43 -1.46 7.97 -16.68
N LYS A 44 -1.73 7.53 -17.91
CA LYS A 44 -0.71 7.46 -18.95
C LYS A 44 -0.19 8.84 -19.37
N MET A 45 -1.08 9.82 -19.42
CA MET A 45 -0.72 11.21 -19.73
C MET A 45 0.04 11.84 -18.57
N PHE A 46 -0.36 11.54 -17.33
CA PHE A 46 0.36 11.97 -16.13
C PHE A 46 1.81 11.48 -16.12
N GLU A 47 2.05 10.19 -16.40
CA GLU A 47 3.43 9.66 -16.46
C GLU A 47 4.26 10.31 -17.57
N MET A 48 3.68 10.55 -18.73
CA MET A 48 4.39 11.24 -19.84
C MET A 48 4.75 12.69 -19.51
N VAL A 49 3.83 13.45 -18.91
CA VAL A 49 4.08 14.83 -18.47
C VAL A 49 5.12 14.86 -17.36
N LYS A 50 5.07 13.90 -16.46
CA LYS A 50 6.02 13.75 -15.38
C LYS A 50 7.44 13.46 -15.89
N GLU A 51 7.62 12.49 -16.81
CA GLU A 51 8.92 12.20 -17.42
C GLU A 51 9.51 13.45 -18.09
N GLU A 52 8.68 14.24 -18.77
CA GLU A 52 9.12 15.48 -19.41
C GLU A 52 9.46 16.57 -18.39
N CYS A 53 8.68 16.72 -17.32
CA CYS A 53 9.02 17.64 -16.23
C CYS A 53 10.32 17.22 -15.51
N GLU A 54 10.54 15.93 -15.30
CA GLU A 54 11.79 15.39 -14.77
C GLU A 54 12.97 15.70 -15.69
N ARG A 55 12.80 15.62 -17.02
CA ARG A 55 13.82 15.97 -17.99
C ARG A 55 14.14 17.47 -18.00
N ILE A 56 13.13 18.32 -17.93
CA ILE A 56 13.28 19.80 -17.95
C ILE A 56 13.94 20.27 -16.64
N LEU A 57 13.52 19.72 -15.51
CA LEU A 57 14.03 20.04 -14.17
C LEU A 57 15.20 19.17 -13.77
N GLY A 58 15.51 18.14 -14.53
CA GLY A 58 16.43 17.04 -14.24
C GLY A 58 17.91 17.39 -14.06
N ARG A 59 18.22 18.67 -13.87
CA ARG A 59 19.49 19.13 -13.29
C ARG A 59 19.38 19.50 -11.82
N LEU A 60 18.19 19.42 -11.25
CA LEU A 60 17.98 19.49 -9.80
C LEU A 60 18.09 18.08 -9.23
N GLU A 61 19.18 17.40 -9.56
CA GLU A 61 19.58 16.20 -8.87
C GLU A 61 19.80 16.58 -7.42
N ASP A 62 19.03 15.92 -6.52
CA ASP A 62 19.69 15.43 -5.34
C ASP A 62 18.75 14.55 -4.56
N LYS A 63 19.16 13.29 -4.33
CA LYS A 63 18.74 12.49 -3.18
C LYS A 63 19.14 13.22 -1.91
N LYS A 64 18.46 14.32 -1.60
CA LYS A 64 18.65 15.06 -0.37
C LYS A 64 17.80 14.39 0.70
N ARG A 65 18.35 14.20 1.88
CA ARG A 65 17.55 13.87 3.05
C ARG A 65 16.96 15.15 3.61
N GLY A 66 15.67 15.12 3.92
CA GLY A 66 14.97 16.30 4.43
C GLY A 66 13.80 15.94 5.35
N VAL A 67 13.23 17.00 5.89
CA VAL A 67 11.97 16.96 6.63
C VAL A 67 10.94 17.71 5.82
N LEU A 68 9.81 17.07 5.53
CA LEU A 68 8.70 17.66 4.79
C LEU A 68 7.40 17.49 5.58
N TYR A 69 6.51 18.43 5.42
CA TYR A 69 5.20 18.45 6.07
C TYR A 69 4.11 18.49 5.01
N PHE A 70 3.14 17.59 5.11
CA PHE A 70 2.00 17.55 4.19
C PHE A 70 0.82 18.32 4.74
N GLY A 71 0.39 19.34 4.03
CA GLY A 71 -0.71 20.18 4.47
C GLY A 71 -1.30 21.04 3.37
N LEU A 72 -2.31 21.83 3.77
CA LEU A 72 -2.98 22.80 2.91
C LEU A 72 -2.29 24.15 3.03
N ARG A 73 -1.73 24.67 1.93
CA ARG A 73 -1.15 26.00 1.85
C ARG A 73 -1.68 26.72 0.61
N ASN A 74 -2.15 27.93 0.78
CA ASN A 74 -2.72 28.75 -0.33
C ASN A 74 -3.81 27.99 -1.14
N GLY A 75 -4.63 27.20 -0.46
CA GLY A 75 -5.71 26.43 -1.11
C GLY A 75 -5.27 25.17 -1.84
N LYS A 76 -3.99 24.77 -1.76
CA LYS A 76 -3.45 23.55 -2.38
C LYS A 76 -2.81 22.63 -1.33
N TYR A 77 -3.04 21.33 -1.47
CA TYR A 77 -2.33 20.32 -0.68
C TYR A 77 -0.97 20.03 -1.29
N GLY A 78 0.06 19.89 -0.46
CA GLY A 78 1.41 19.59 -0.92
C GLY A 78 2.37 19.26 0.23
N TRP A 79 3.60 18.90 -0.18
CA TRP A 79 4.73 18.70 0.73
C TRP A 79 5.56 19.97 0.78
N GLU A 80 5.86 20.47 1.98
CA GLU A 80 6.59 21.71 2.22
C GLU A 80 7.68 21.48 3.29
N GLU A 81 8.77 22.26 3.25
CA GLU A 81 9.84 22.18 4.24
C GLU A 81 9.41 22.80 5.60
N ASP A 82 8.47 23.72 5.57
CA ASP A 82 7.94 24.37 6.76
C ASP A 82 6.56 23.81 7.13
N GLY A 83 6.38 23.38 8.37
CA GLY A 83 5.11 22.88 8.87
C GLY A 83 5.06 22.70 10.39
N ASP A 84 3.86 22.52 10.90
CA ASP A 84 3.57 22.27 12.31
C ASP A 84 3.19 20.80 12.49
N GLU A 85 3.99 20.04 13.24
CA GLU A 85 3.75 18.60 13.52
C GLU A 85 2.38 18.32 14.15
N LYS A 86 1.76 19.31 14.79
CA LYS A 86 0.42 19.19 15.37
C LYS A 86 -0.70 19.35 14.35
N LYS A 87 -0.39 19.86 13.16
CA LYS A 87 -1.38 20.19 12.12
C LYS A 87 -1.08 19.51 10.78
N ASN A 88 0.10 18.94 10.63
CA ASN A 88 0.58 18.39 9.37
C ASN A 88 1.14 16.98 9.58
N SER A 89 0.88 16.08 8.64
CA SER A 89 1.65 14.84 8.57
C SER A 89 3.09 15.16 8.22
N LYS A 90 4.05 14.44 8.83
CA LYS A 90 5.49 14.69 8.70
C LYS A 90 6.17 13.56 7.97
N TYR A 91 7.08 13.89 7.08
CA TYR A 91 8.02 12.96 6.48
C TYR A 91 9.46 13.31 6.86
N VAL A 92 10.26 12.30 7.17
CA VAL A 92 11.70 12.42 7.39
C VAL A 92 12.40 11.33 6.59
N GLY A 93 13.17 11.70 5.59
CA GLY A 93 13.81 10.70 4.73
C GLY A 93 14.40 11.26 3.46
N GLU A 94 14.53 10.39 2.46
CA GLU A 94 15.04 10.77 1.15
C GLU A 94 14.00 11.60 0.40
N VAL A 95 14.42 12.70 -0.17
CA VAL A 95 13.58 13.64 -0.92
C VAL A 95 14.10 13.73 -2.35
N LYS A 96 13.20 13.68 -3.31
CA LYS A 96 13.50 13.90 -4.72
C LYS A 96 12.50 14.89 -5.29
N TYR A 97 12.97 15.96 -5.91
CA TYR A 97 12.12 17.02 -6.49
C TYR A 97 11.14 17.65 -5.48
N GLY A 98 11.58 17.84 -4.22
CA GLY A 98 10.75 18.45 -3.17
C GLY A 98 9.63 17.54 -2.63
N ILE A 99 9.62 16.25 -2.97
CA ILE A 99 8.63 15.28 -2.49
C ILE A 99 9.28 14.06 -1.84
N PRO A 100 8.62 13.40 -0.89
CA PRO A 100 9.10 12.15 -0.30
C PRO A 100 9.33 11.07 -1.35
N TYR A 101 10.54 10.52 -1.39
CA TYR A 101 10.92 9.48 -2.33
C TYR A 101 12.10 8.66 -1.78
N GLY A 102 12.03 7.32 -1.87
CA GLY A 102 13.05 6.42 -1.32
C GLY A 102 12.82 6.08 0.15
N GLN A 103 13.86 5.91 0.94
CA GLN A 103 13.74 5.45 2.32
C GLN A 103 13.39 6.61 3.28
N GLY A 104 12.38 6.39 4.13
CA GLY A 104 11.98 7.41 5.08
C GLY A 104 10.93 6.97 6.10
N THR A 105 10.52 7.94 6.89
CA THR A 105 9.48 7.80 7.91
C THR A 105 8.36 8.80 7.64
N LEU A 106 7.13 8.30 7.47
CA LEU A 106 5.91 9.08 7.48
C LEU A 106 5.27 8.98 8.86
N THR A 107 4.96 10.12 9.45
CA THR A 107 4.17 10.22 10.69
C THR A 107 2.89 10.97 10.37
N TYR A 108 1.78 10.30 10.53
CA TYR A 108 0.45 10.83 10.20
C TYR A 108 -0.17 11.54 11.41
N LEU A 109 -1.04 12.51 11.17
CA LEU A 109 -1.74 13.27 12.21
C LEU A 109 -2.56 12.41 13.18
N ASN A 110 -3.06 11.28 12.70
CA ASN A 110 -3.80 10.30 13.50
C ASN A 110 -2.89 9.39 14.37
N GLY A 111 -1.58 9.66 14.40
CA GLY A 111 -0.59 8.89 15.17
C GLY A 111 -0.05 7.64 14.49
N ASN A 112 -0.55 7.29 13.30
CA ASN A 112 0.03 6.21 12.52
C ASN A 112 1.45 6.55 12.09
N LYS A 113 2.31 5.52 11.97
CA LYS A 113 3.69 5.69 11.52
C LYS A 113 4.05 4.65 10.47
N TYR A 114 4.65 5.10 9.38
CA TYR A 114 5.25 4.22 8.37
C TYR A 114 6.75 4.44 8.31
N VAL A 115 7.51 3.36 8.22
CA VAL A 115 8.96 3.37 8.02
C VAL A 115 9.29 2.42 6.88
N GLY A 116 9.86 2.93 5.81
CA GLY A 116 10.19 2.10 4.64
C GLY A 116 10.35 2.93 3.38
N GLU A 117 10.17 2.26 2.25
CA GLU A 117 10.25 2.89 0.96
C GLU A 117 8.99 3.72 0.69
N VAL A 118 9.19 4.94 0.23
CA VAL A 118 8.14 5.91 -0.11
C VAL A 118 8.31 6.32 -1.57
N LYS A 119 7.22 6.43 -2.28
CA LYS A 119 7.18 6.93 -3.66
C LYS A 119 6.07 7.97 -3.76
N TYR A 120 6.44 9.19 -4.17
CA TYR A 120 5.50 10.33 -4.27
C TYR A 120 4.71 10.61 -2.97
N GLY A 121 5.35 10.44 -1.81
CA GLY A 121 4.71 10.69 -0.52
C GLY A 121 3.81 9.58 0.00
N ILE A 122 3.76 8.43 -0.67
CA ILE A 122 2.95 7.29 -0.25
C ILE A 122 3.80 6.03 -0.03
N PRO A 123 3.41 5.13 0.89
CA PRO A 123 4.05 3.84 1.11
C PRO A 123 4.19 3.02 -0.18
N TYR A 124 5.40 2.52 -0.42
CA TYR A 124 5.75 1.68 -1.56
C TYR A 124 6.82 0.66 -1.16
N GLY A 125 7.02 -0.42 -1.95
CA GLY A 125 8.08 -1.40 -1.70
C GLY A 125 7.98 -2.04 -0.32
N GLN A 126 9.10 -2.20 0.38
CA GLN A 126 9.14 -2.79 1.72
C GLN A 126 8.97 -1.73 2.81
N GLY A 127 8.16 -2.04 3.82
CA GLY A 127 7.97 -1.11 4.92
C GLY A 127 7.22 -1.68 6.11
N THR A 128 7.32 -0.92 7.20
CA THR A 128 6.63 -1.18 8.47
C THR A 128 5.62 -0.08 8.74
N TYR A 129 4.38 -0.46 8.97
CA TYR A 129 3.31 0.44 9.41
C TYR A 129 2.91 0.09 10.83
N THR A 130 2.91 1.08 11.70
CA THR A 130 2.51 0.94 13.11
C THR A 130 1.29 1.80 13.36
N PHE A 131 0.26 1.21 13.91
CA PHE A 131 -0.97 1.88 14.32
C PHE A 131 -0.84 2.42 15.75
N PRO A 132 -1.61 3.45 16.14
CA PRO A 132 -1.54 4.01 17.50
C PRO A 132 -1.92 3.02 18.60
N ASN A 133 -2.78 2.04 18.30
CA ASN A 133 -3.15 0.97 19.20
C ASN A 133 -2.08 -0.12 19.37
N GLY A 134 -0.93 -0.01 18.67
CA GLY A 134 0.18 -0.95 18.75
C GLY A 134 0.16 -2.06 17.69
N ASP A 135 -0.89 -2.18 16.89
CA ASP A 135 -0.90 -3.10 15.75
C ASP A 135 0.20 -2.74 14.76
N LYS A 136 0.70 -3.74 14.04
CA LYS A 136 1.84 -3.55 13.16
C LYS A 136 1.74 -4.39 11.90
N TYR A 137 1.99 -3.77 10.74
CA TYR A 137 2.20 -4.49 9.49
C TYR A 137 3.65 -4.34 9.02
N VAL A 138 4.27 -5.45 8.63
CA VAL A 138 5.60 -5.49 8.02
C VAL A 138 5.50 -6.26 6.71
N GLY A 139 5.83 -5.64 5.59
CA GLY A 139 5.72 -6.31 4.29
C GLY A 139 5.75 -5.36 3.13
N GLU A 140 5.24 -5.86 2.01
CA GLU A 140 5.20 -5.14 0.76
C GLU A 140 4.05 -4.13 0.70
N TRP A 141 4.30 -3.02 0.02
CA TRP A 141 3.36 -1.93 -0.20
C TRP A 141 3.30 -1.56 -1.67
N LYS A 142 2.13 -1.27 -2.14
CA LYS A 142 1.89 -0.73 -3.47
C LYS A 142 0.81 0.32 -3.41
N ASP A 143 1.11 1.52 -3.91
CA ASP A 143 0.17 2.65 -3.99
C ASP A 143 -0.54 2.93 -2.64
N GLY A 144 0.24 2.89 -1.53
CA GLY A 144 -0.25 3.13 -0.17
C GLY A 144 -1.04 1.98 0.46
N LYS A 145 -1.16 0.83 -0.20
CA LYS A 145 -1.89 -0.34 0.28
C LYS A 145 -0.96 -1.51 0.57
N LYS A 146 -1.30 -2.33 1.57
CA LYS A 146 -0.65 -3.61 1.80
C LYS A 146 -0.77 -4.47 0.54
N HIS A 147 0.35 -5.03 0.08
CA HIS A 147 0.42 -5.82 -1.15
C HIS A 147 1.48 -6.91 -1.01
N GLY A 148 1.50 -7.91 -1.92
CA GLY A 148 2.52 -8.96 -1.89
C GLY A 148 2.54 -9.71 -0.58
N TYR A 149 3.72 -10.04 -0.07
CA TYR A 149 3.88 -10.83 1.14
C TYR A 149 4.12 -9.96 2.38
N GLY A 150 3.45 -10.29 3.49
CA GLY A 150 3.60 -9.51 4.72
C GLY A 150 3.12 -10.19 5.99
N THR A 151 3.41 -9.55 7.11
CA THR A 151 2.98 -9.94 8.46
C THR A 151 2.17 -8.82 9.10
N LEU A 152 0.96 -9.11 9.50
CA LEU A 152 0.13 -8.26 10.33
C LEU A 152 0.07 -8.84 11.74
N THR A 153 0.47 -8.06 12.73
CA THR A 153 0.47 -8.44 14.15
C THR A 153 -0.42 -7.46 14.89
N TYR A 154 -1.34 -7.99 15.67
CA TYR A 154 -2.22 -7.21 16.54
C TYR A 154 -1.67 -7.16 17.97
N LEU A 155 -2.01 -6.12 18.71
CA LEU A 155 -1.56 -5.93 20.10
C LEU A 155 -1.99 -7.07 21.01
N ASN A 156 -3.14 -7.70 20.75
CA ASN A 156 -3.65 -8.86 21.49
C ASN A 156 -2.90 -10.18 21.21
N GLY A 157 -1.84 -10.15 20.38
CA GLY A 157 -1.05 -11.32 20.02
C GLY A 157 -1.51 -12.06 18.77
N GLU A 158 -2.64 -11.70 18.20
CA GLU A 158 -3.08 -12.26 16.93
C GLU A 158 -2.12 -11.89 15.80
N LYS A 159 -1.95 -12.80 14.83
CA LYS A 159 -0.99 -12.62 13.76
C LYS A 159 -1.48 -13.25 12.46
N TYR A 160 -1.31 -12.53 11.37
CA TYR A 160 -1.45 -13.07 10.03
C TYR A 160 -0.10 -12.97 9.29
N VAL A 161 0.30 -14.04 8.62
CA VAL A 161 1.49 -14.11 7.76
C VAL A 161 1.05 -14.67 6.41
N GLY A 162 1.17 -13.90 5.34
CA GLY A 162 0.72 -14.36 4.04
C GLY A 162 0.67 -13.26 2.99
N GLU A 163 -0.06 -13.56 1.94
CA GLU A 163 -0.23 -12.67 0.80
C GLU A 163 -1.30 -11.60 1.08
N PHE A 164 -1.07 -10.41 0.55
CA PHE A 164 -2.00 -9.29 0.56
C PHE A 164 -2.21 -8.77 -0.86
N LYS A 165 -3.41 -8.30 -1.13
CA LYS A 165 -3.76 -7.63 -2.37
C LYS A 165 -4.68 -6.46 -2.07
N ASP A 166 -4.31 -5.26 -2.54
CA ASP A 166 -5.10 -4.03 -2.42
C ASP A 166 -5.55 -3.68 -0.98
N GLY A 167 -4.74 -4.13 0.03
CA GLY A 167 -4.97 -3.89 1.45
C GLY A 167 -5.57 -5.07 2.21
N GLU A 168 -6.06 -6.10 1.54
CA GLU A 168 -6.77 -7.25 2.11
C GLU A 168 -5.93 -8.53 2.10
N LYS A 169 -6.21 -9.47 3.02
CA LYS A 169 -5.64 -10.82 3.00
C LYS A 169 -6.05 -11.50 1.70
N HIS A 170 -5.08 -12.12 1.01
CA HIS A 170 -5.31 -12.78 -0.28
C HIS A 170 -4.34 -13.96 -0.43
N GLY A 171 -4.57 -14.85 -1.42
CA GLY A 171 -3.64 -15.94 -1.71
C GLY A 171 -3.43 -16.89 -0.52
N GLN A 172 -2.20 -17.32 -0.28
CA GLN A 172 -1.86 -18.22 0.83
C GLN A 172 -1.52 -17.43 2.09
N GLY A 173 -1.98 -17.92 3.24
CA GLY A 173 -1.67 -17.30 4.52
C GLY A 173 -1.90 -18.19 5.71
N THR A 174 -1.24 -17.84 6.81
CA THR A 174 -1.44 -18.44 8.14
C THR A 174 -1.91 -17.36 9.08
N GLU A 175 -3.02 -17.60 9.77
CA GLU A 175 -3.54 -16.75 10.82
C GLU A 175 -3.52 -17.51 12.15
N THR A 176 -3.03 -16.87 13.20
CA THR A 176 -3.00 -17.38 14.56
C THR A 176 -3.75 -16.41 15.46
N TRP A 177 -4.71 -16.90 16.21
CA TRP A 177 -5.48 -16.10 17.16
C TRP A 177 -4.88 -16.17 18.56
N SER A 178 -5.30 -15.25 19.43
CA SER A 178 -4.79 -15.10 20.79
C SER A 178 -5.15 -16.29 21.70
N ASP A 179 -6.19 -17.04 21.37
CA ASP A 179 -6.61 -18.25 22.07
C ASP A 179 -5.84 -19.51 21.65
N GLY A 180 -4.96 -19.39 20.65
CA GLY A 180 -4.16 -20.48 20.12
C GLY A 180 -4.76 -21.18 18.90
N ASP A 181 -5.93 -20.76 18.44
CA ASP A 181 -6.50 -21.22 17.18
C ASP A 181 -5.58 -20.82 16.01
N MET A 182 -5.56 -21.64 14.97
CA MET A 182 -4.75 -21.38 13.78
C MET A 182 -5.50 -21.76 12.50
N TYR A 183 -5.40 -20.93 11.49
CA TYR A 183 -5.80 -21.27 10.13
C TYR A 183 -4.61 -21.18 9.18
N GLU A 184 -4.44 -22.20 8.36
CA GLU A 184 -3.49 -22.23 7.26
C GLU A 184 -4.22 -22.57 5.96
N GLY A 185 -4.23 -21.65 4.99
CA GLY A 185 -4.96 -21.87 3.76
C GLY A 185 -5.08 -20.65 2.87
N LYS A 186 -6.01 -20.75 1.94
CA LYS A 186 -6.28 -19.67 0.99
C LYS A 186 -7.21 -18.61 1.56
N TYR A 187 -6.93 -17.37 1.18
CA TYR A 187 -7.75 -16.19 1.40
C TYR A 187 -8.15 -15.57 0.06
N LYS A 188 -9.29 -14.93 0.05
CA LYS A 188 -9.78 -14.11 -1.06
C LYS A 188 -10.55 -12.93 -0.49
N ASP A 189 -10.13 -11.71 -0.86
CA ASP A 189 -10.79 -10.47 -0.49
C ASP A 189 -11.06 -10.36 1.03
N GLY A 190 -10.03 -10.75 1.84
CA GLY A 190 -10.05 -10.73 3.30
C GLY A 190 -10.57 -12.00 3.98
N GLU A 191 -11.31 -12.87 3.29
CA GLU A 191 -12.02 -14.02 3.85
C GLU A 191 -11.31 -15.34 3.54
N LYS A 192 -11.46 -16.35 4.43
CA LYS A 192 -11.01 -17.72 4.17
C LYS A 192 -11.77 -18.30 2.98
N HIS A 193 -11.03 -18.77 1.97
CA HIS A 193 -11.59 -19.25 0.72
C HIS A 193 -10.75 -20.37 0.12
N GLY A 194 -11.38 -21.36 -0.58
CA GLY A 194 -10.66 -22.50 -1.15
C GLY A 194 -10.11 -23.45 -0.09
N LYS A 195 -8.99 -24.12 -0.37
CA LYS A 195 -8.45 -25.13 0.54
C LYS A 195 -7.75 -24.52 1.75
N GLY A 196 -8.00 -25.09 2.93
CA GLY A 196 -7.35 -24.69 4.17
C GLY A 196 -7.61 -25.66 5.32
N THR A 197 -6.75 -25.53 6.33
CA THR A 197 -6.86 -26.25 7.60
C THR A 197 -7.09 -25.25 8.72
N TYR A 198 -8.11 -25.46 9.51
CA TYR A 198 -8.31 -24.77 10.78
C TYR A 198 -8.01 -25.73 11.91
N THR A 199 -7.13 -25.32 12.81
CA THR A 199 -6.78 -26.09 14.03
C THR A 199 -7.22 -25.27 15.23
N TRP A 200 -8.10 -25.82 16.02
CA TRP A 200 -8.50 -25.22 17.30
C TRP A 200 -7.46 -25.47 18.38
N SER A 201 -7.43 -24.62 19.37
CA SER A 201 -6.50 -24.68 20.51
C SER A 201 -6.62 -25.97 21.32
N ASP A 202 -7.78 -26.66 21.25
CA ASP A 202 -8.01 -27.99 21.88
C ASP A 202 -7.40 -29.14 21.07
N GLY A 203 -6.80 -28.88 19.92
CA GLY A 203 -6.19 -29.87 19.02
C GLY A 203 -7.17 -30.49 18.01
N THR A 204 -8.43 -30.11 18.03
CA THR A 204 -9.36 -30.50 16.96
C THR A 204 -9.02 -29.75 15.67
N LYS A 205 -9.37 -30.29 14.51
CA LYS A 205 -9.08 -29.62 13.24
C LYS A 205 -10.13 -29.88 12.18
N TYR A 206 -10.30 -28.91 11.30
CA TYR A 206 -11.04 -29.05 10.06
C TYR A 206 -10.08 -28.95 8.87
N VAL A 207 -10.16 -29.89 7.96
CA VAL A 207 -9.38 -29.92 6.72
C VAL A 207 -10.34 -29.96 5.54
N GLY A 208 -10.30 -28.93 4.69
CA GLY A 208 -11.23 -28.90 3.58
C GLY A 208 -11.26 -27.57 2.84
N GLU A 209 -12.38 -27.37 2.17
CA GLU A 209 -12.67 -26.15 1.44
C GLU A 209 -13.45 -25.16 2.30
N TRP A 210 -13.16 -23.90 2.10
CA TRP A 210 -13.78 -22.75 2.72
C TRP A 210 -14.44 -21.88 1.66
N LYS A 211 -15.53 -21.25 1.98
CA LYS A 211 -16.21 -20.29 1.14
C LYS A 211 -16.74 -19.16 2.00
N ASP A 212 -16.18 -17.97 1.79
CA ASP A 212 -16.58 -16.74 2.46
C ASP A 212 -16.63 -16.95 3.99
N ASP A 213 -15.47 -17.35 4.58
CA ASP A 213 -15.23 -17.71 5.99
C ASP A 213 -16.00 -18.94 6.52
N LYS A 214 -16.78 -19.63 5.69
CA LYS A 214 -17.59 -20.78 6.10
C LYS A 214 -16.97 -22.10 5.64
N LEU A 215 -17.13 -23.14 6.47
CA LEU A 215 -16.84 -24.52 6.10
C LEU A 215 -17.70 -24.93 4.91
N TRP A 216 -17.08 -25.42 3.82
CA TRP A 216 -17.82 -25.74 2.60
C TRP A 216 -17.81 -27.23 2.26
N ASN A 217 -16.65 -27.82 2.01
CA ASN A 217 -16.49 -29.26 1.76
C ASN A 217 -15.26 -29.76 2.51
N GLY A 218 -15.40 -30.68 3.44
CA GLY A 218 -14.25 -31.17 4.21
C GLY A 218 -14.61 -32.06 5.37
N THR A 219 -13.62 -32.30 6.22
CA THR A 219 -13.76 -33.23 7.35
C THR A 219 -13.23 -32.56 8.61
N ARG A 220 -14.02 -32.66 9.70
CA ARG A 220 -13.56 -32.33 11.05
C ARG A 220 -13.05 -33.56 11.74
N TYR A 221 -11.95 -33.41 12.43
CA TYR A 221 -11.27 -34.44 13.22
C TYR A 221 -11.20 -33.99 14.68
N ASN A 222 -11.37 -34.92 15.61
CA ASN A 222 -11.06 -34.69 17.02
C ASN A 222 -9.53 -34.63 17.23
N LYS A 223 -9.11 -34.29 18.45
CA LYS A 223 -7.70 -34.23 18.86
C LYS A 223 -6.92 -35.54 18.66
N ASP A 224 -7.60 -36.69 18.67
CA ASP A 224 -7.01 -38.02 18.47
C ASP A 224 -6.92 -38.41 16.97
N GLY A 225 -7.38 -37.53 16.07
CA GLY A 225 -7.39 -37.74 14.62
C GLY A 225 -8.59 -38.53 14.09
N ASN A 226 -9.57 -38.86 14.92
CA ASN A 226 -10.79 -39.53 14.48
C ASN A 226 -11.76 -38.53 13.85
N ILE A 227 -12.52 -39.00 12.84
CA ILE A 227 -13.53 -38.17 12.18
C ILE A 227 -14.69 -37.90 13.13
N GLU A 228 -15.05 -36.66 13.35
CA GLU A 228 -16.25 -36.26 14.08
C GLU A 228 -17.45 -36.10 13.14
N TYR A 229 -17.23 -35.36 12.03
CA TYR A 229 -18.24 -35.15 10.99
C TYR A 229 -17.62 -34.70 9.67
N LYS A 230 -18.40 -34.74 8.61
CA LYS A 230 -18.08 -34.18 7.30
C LYS A 230 -18.97 -32.98 7.01
N VAL A 231 -18.45 -32.07 6.22
CA VAL A 231 -19.23 -30.95 5.65
C VAL A 231 -19.31 -31.15 4.14
N VAL A 232 -20.50 -31.05 3.59
CA VAL A 232 -20.74 -31.13 2.16
C VAL A 232 -21.67 -29.99 1.75
N ASN A 233 -21.20 -29.13 0.85
CA ASN A 233 -21.92 -27.93 0.40
C ASN A 233 -22.42 -27.07 1.59
N GLY A 234 -21.54 -26.89 2.61
CA GLY A 234 -21.84 -26.12 3.81
C GLY A 234 -22.77 -26.78 4.83
N LYS A 235 -23.19 -28.04 4.62
CA LYS A 235 -24.06 -28.80 5.53
C LYS A 235 -23.27 -29.88 6.24
N ILE A 236 -23.46 -29.97 7.58
CA ILE A 236 -22.85 -31.02 8.40
C ILE A 236 -23.56 -32.33 8.12
N ILE A 237 -22.78 -33.39 7.91
CA ILE A 237 -23.21 -34.77 7.77
C ILE A 237 -22.55 -35.57 8.88
N ILE A 238 -23.35 -36.04 9.84
CA ILE A 238 -22.91 -36.91 10.92
C ILE A 238 -22.94 -38.36 10.38
N GLN A 239 -21.85 -39.09 10.54
CA GLN A 239 -21.78 -40.53 10.19
C GLN A 239 -22.29 -41.39 11.31
#